data_d8a6d87cbae4df87544fa332ef851d0d
#
_entry.id   d8a6d87cbae4df87544fa332ef851d0d
#
_cell.length_a   1.000
_cell.length_b   1.000
_cell.length_c   1.000
_cell.angle_alpha   90.00
_cell.angle_beta   90.00
_cell.angle_gamma   90.00
#
_symmetry.space_group_name_H-M   'P 1'
#
loop_
_entity.id
_entity.type
_entity.pdbx_description
1 polymer ?
#
loop_
_entity_poly.entity_id
_entity_poly.type
_entity_poly.pdbx_seq_one_letter_code
_entity_poly.pdbx_strand_id
1 'polypeptide(L)'
;MKQKWKQKLPGILLGLVFLVGLGIFAYPTVADQWNKYHQSRAIASYEETVADMDEVDYQKLWEMAEEYNSQIGNNTFDGDAFSQEEQNMRGSKYWSVLNPGDNGIMGYISIPKIEQRLPIYHGTSEAVLQIGAGHMFGTSLPVGGEGKHSVLAAHRGLPSAKLFTDIDQLVEGDKFYVHVLNKVLAYEVDQILPMVEKDDTDTLTEAMKNVEGEDYVTLFTCTPYGVNSHRLLVRGHSVPYNGEDDEKAIANESMLQTVKDYYMLYAILAVAAAILITVLIKIIRDRKASRGSKEGGK
;
A
#
# COMPACT_ATOMS: atom_id res chain seq x y z
N MET A 1 -32.82 -40.48 16.93
CA MET A 1 -31.68 -39.51 16.73
C MET A 1 -31.79 -38.71 15.43
N LYS A 2 -32.14 -39.27 14.29
CA LYS A 2 -32.22 -38.58 12.97
C LYS A 2 -33.22 -37.40 12.92
N GLN A 3 -34.34 -37.43 13.67
CA GLN A 3 -35.38 -36.40 13.60
C GLN A 3 -34.99 -35.12 14.34
N LYS A 4 -34.23 -35.17 15.45
CA LYS A 4 -33.73 -34.01 16.18
C LYS A 4 -32.65 -33.26 15.42
N TRP A 5 -31.91 -33.90 14.53
CA TRP A 5 -30.89 -33.31 13.66
C TRP A 5 -31.52 -32.47 12.54
N LYS A 6 -32.63 -32.95 11.94
CA LYS A 6 -33.36 -32.19 10.90
C LYS A 6 -33.95 -30.90 11.41
N GLN A 7 -34.35 -30.82 12.69
CA GLN A 7 -34.87 -29.60 13.32
C GLN A 7 -33.79 -28.55 13.63
N LYS A 8 -32.50 -28.96 13.78
CA LYS A 8 -31.38 -28.07 14.05
C LYS A 8 -30.68 -27.57 12.77
N LEU A 9 -30.89 -28.25 11.66
CA LEU A 9 -30.22 -27.96 10.37
C LEU A 9 -30.49 -26.55 9.87
N PRO A 10 -31.72 -25.97 9.92
CA PRO A 10 -31.95 -24.58 9.49
C PRO A 10 -31.20 -23.56 10.35
N GLY A 11 -31.11 -23.78 11.66
CA GLY A 11 -30.37 -22.87 12.55
C GLY A 11 -28.86 -22.91 12.33
N ILE A 12 -28.31 -24.09 12.03
CA ILE A 12 -26.89 -24.24 11.67
C ILE A 12 -26.60 -23.57 10.32
N LEU A 13 -27.48 -23.79 9.33
CA LEU A 13 -27.34 -23.16 8.02
C LEU A 13 -27.41 -21.63 8.11
N LEU A 14 -28.36 -21.09 8.88
CA LEU A 14 -28.45 -19.64 9.11
C LEU A 14 -27.20 -19.10 9.80
N GLY A 15 -26.65 -19.81 10.79
CA GLY A 15 -25.40 -19.44 11.45
C GLY A 15 -24.20 -19.45 10.50
N LEU A 16 -24.12 -20.44 9.60
CA LEU A 16 -23.08 -20.47 8.58
C LEU A 16 -23.20 -19.32 7.59
N VAL A 17 -24.41 -19.03 7.09
CA VAL A 17 -24.64 -17.87 6.19
C VAL A 17 -24.26 -16.57 6.88
N PHE A 18 -24.61 -16.40 8.16
CA PHE A 18 -24.20 -15.22 8.93
C PHE A 18 -22.68 -15.11 9.07
N LEU A 19 -21.98 -16.20 9.38
CA LEU A 19 -20.51 -16.20 9.49
C LEU A 19 -19.81 -15.88 8.17
N VAL A 20 -20.32 -16.42 7.07
CA VAL A 20 -19.82 -16.10 5.73
C VAL A 20 -20.03 -14.62 5.42
N GLY A 21 -21.23 -14.08 5.68
CA GLY A 21 -21.52 -12.65 5.49
C GLY A 21 -20.63 -11.75 6.35
N LEU A 22 -20.41 -12.12 7.61
CA LEU A 22 -19.48 -11.40 8.50
C LEU A 22 -18.04 -11.46 8.00
N GLY A 23 -17.59 -12.62 7.49
CA GLY A 23 -16.27 -12.79 6.89
C GLY A 23 -16.07 -11.90 5.66
N ILE A 24 -17.05 -11.84 4.78
CA ILE A 24 -17.02 -10.97 3.59
C ILE A 24 -16.97 -9.49 4.01
N PHE A 25 -17.78 -9.11 5.00
CA PHE A 25 -17.80 -7.72 5.51
C PHE A 25 -16.49 -7.32 6.19
N ALA A 26 -15.88 -8.21 6.96
CA ALA A 26 -14.62 -7.96 7.66
C ALA A 26 -13.38 -8.03 6.76
N TYR A 27 -13.48 -8.70 5.59
CA TYR A 27 -12.35 -8.97 4.70
C TYR A 27 -11.53 -7.73 4.32
N PRO A 28 -12.12 -6.60 3.89
CA PRO A 28 -11.31 -5.45 3.48
C PRO A 28 -10.47 -4.89 4.63
N THR A 29 -11.05 -4.80 5.82
CA THR A 29 -10.35 -4.27 7.00
C THR A 29 -9.21 -5.19 7.44
N VAL A 30 -9.46 -6.50 7.50
CA VAL A 30 -8.44 -7.49 7.89
C VAL A 30 -7.32 -7.56 6.86
N ALA A 31 -7.66 -7.52 5.56
CA ALA A 31 -6.69 -7.57 4.49
C ALA A 31 -5.82 -6.30 4.43
N ASP A 32 -6.40 -5.11 4.61
CA ASP A 32 -5.66 -3.85 4.68
C ASP A 32 -4.66 -3.85 5.86
N GLN A 33 -5.08 -4.30 7.05
CA GLN A 33 -4.18 -4.43 8.20
C GLN A 33 -3.05 -5.43 7.96
N TRP A 34 -3.36 -6.56 7.32
CA TRP A 34 -2.35 -7.55 6.94
C TRP A 34 -1.32 -6.96 5.97
N ASN A 35 -1.77 -6.22 4.96
CA ASN A 35 -0.89 -5.57 4.00
C ASN A 35 -0.04 -4.47 4.65
N LYS A 36 -0.62 -3.63 5.50
CA LYS A 36 0.14 -2.63 6.27
C LYS A 36 1.24 -3.25 7.13
N TYR A 37 0.95 -4.37 7.78
CA TYR A 37 1.95 -5.11 8.54
C TYR A 37 3.11 -5.57 7.65
N HIS A 38 2.83 -6.10 6.45
CA HIS A 38 3.87 -6.51 5.52
C HIS A 38 4.64 -5.33 4.94
N GLN A 39 3.96 -4.23 4.61
CA GLN A 39 4.58 -2.98 4.14
C GLN A 39 5.53 -2.40 5.20
N SER A 40 5.10 -2.31 6.44
CA SER A 40 5.96 -1.81 7.53
C SER A 40 7.18 -2.71 7.78
N ARG A 41 7.05 -4.03 7.63
CA ARG A 41 8.19 -4.96 7.71
C ARG A 41 9.14 -4.83 6.53
N ALA A 42 8.61 -4.60 5.32
CA ALA A 42 9.42 -4.38 4.13
C ALA A 42 10.24 -3.09 4.28
N ILE A 43 9.62 -2.01 4.78
CA ILE A 43 10.28 -0.74 5.07
C ILE A 43 11.35 -0.94 6.17
N ALA A 44 11.02 -1.59 7.28
CA ALA A 44 11.97 -1.83 8.37
C ALA A 44 13.18 -2.66 7.90
N SER A 45 12.97 -3.68 7.07
CA SER A 45 14.05 -4.47 6.48
C SER A 45 14.93 -3.65 5.53
N TYR A 46 14.32 -2.72 4.77
CA TYR A 46 15.07 -1.78 3.94
C TYR A 46 15.90 -0.82 4.79
N GLU A 47 15.30 -0.21 5.82
CA GLU A 47 15.99 0.69 6.76
C GLU A 47 17.17 -0.01 7.47
N GLU A 48 17.00 -1.27 7.90
CA GLU A 48 18.06 -2.09 8.49
C GLU A 48 19.20 -2.33 7.48
N THR A 49 18.86 -2.74 6.25
CA THR A 49 19.86 -2.96 5.19
C THR A 49 20.64 -1.68 4.89
N VAL A 50 19.94 -0.54 4.80
CA VAL A 50 20.56 0.77 4.54
C VAL A 50 21.43 1.20 5.72
N ALA A 51 20.98 1.01 6.96
CA ALA A 51 21.76 1.37 8.17
C ALA A 51 23.06 0.58 8.32
N ASP A 52 23.13 -0.64 7.80
CA ASP A 52 24.31 -1.49 7.82
C ASP A 52 25.34 -1.13 6.73
N MET A 53 25.01 -0.22 5.78
CA MET A 53 25.89 0.20 4.70
C MET A 53 26.91 1.24 5.18
N ASP A 54 28.09 1.21 4.57
CA ASP A 54 29.10 2.24 4.78
C ASP A 54 28.95 3.41 3.76
N GLU A 55 29.73 4.48 3.97
CA GLU A 55 29.68 5.69 3.12
C GLU A 55 30.09 5.39 1.66
N VAL A 56 30.96 4.42 1.44
CA VAL A 56 31.43 4.03 0.08
C VAL A 56 30.29 3.34 -0.65
N ASP A 57 29.51 2.50 0.04
CA ASP A 57 28.34 1.83 -0.54
C ASP A 57 27.26 2.84 -0.93
N TYR A 58 26.99 3.84 -0.06
CA TYR A 58 26.06 4.91 -0.39
C TYR A 58 26.50 5.69 -1.64
N GLN A 59 27.76 6.15 -1.68
CA GLN A 59 28.27 6.90 -2.80
C GLN A 59 28.15 6.12 -4.11
N LYS A 60 28.52 4.85 -4.10
CA LYS A 60 28.39 3.98 -5.25
C LYS A 60 26.96 3.88 -5.78
N LEU A 61 25.98 3.66 -4.88
CA LEU A 61 24.58 3.54 -5.28
C LEU A 61 24.02 4.87 -5.79
N TRP A 62 24.41 6.00 -5.18
CA TRP A 62 24.06 7.33 -5.66
C TRP A 62 24.63 7.60 -7.06
N GLU A 63 25.92 7.35 -7.26
CA GLU A 63 26.59 7.51 -8.57
C GLU A 63 25.94 6.66 -9.66
N MET A 64 25.61 5.40 -9.33
CA MET A 64 24.90 4.51 -10.26
C MET A 64 23.51 5.06 -10.63
N ALA A 65 22.78 5.63 -9.66
CA ALA A 65 21.45 6.20 -9.89
C ALA A 65 21.53 7.49 -10.71
N GLU A 66 22.47 8.37 -10.41
CA GLU A 66 22.70 9.61 -11.16
C GLU A 66 23.16 9.29 -12.61
N GLU A 67 24.08 8.33 -12.78
CA GLU A 67 24.49 7.87 -14.10
C GLU A 67 23.30 7.31 -14.88
N TYR A 68 22.45 6.50 -14.24
CA TYR A 68 21.25 5.96 -14.86
C TYR A 68 20.32 7.10 -15.30
N ASN A 69 20.03 8.05 -14.40
CA ASN A 69 19.19 9.22 -14.69
C ASN A 69 19.75 10.12 -15.80
N SER A 70 21.07 10.21 -15.93
CA SER A 70 21.71 10.97 -17.02
C SER A 70 21.49 10.34 -18.40
N GLN A 71 21.26 9.03 -18.46
CA GLN A 71 21.04 8.26 -19.68
C GLN A 71 19.55 8.18 -20.08
N ILE A 72 18.63 8.46 -19.15
CA ILE A 72 17.19 8.50 -19.45
C ILE A 72 16.87 9.83 -20.14
N GLY A 73 16.49 9.77 -21.41
CA GLY A 73 15.94 10.90 -22.16
C GLY A 73 14.48 11.17 -21.80
N ASN A 74 13.93 12.27 -22.31
CA ASN A 74 12.56 12.72 -22.01
C ASN A 74 11.42 11.83 -22.56
N ASN A 75 11.68 10.72 -23.24
CA ASN A 75 10.64 9.97 -23.96
C ASN A 75 10.91 8.46 -23.98
N THR A 76 11.21 7.86 -22.84
CA THR A 76 11.43 6.42 -22.79
C THR A 76 10.26 5.61 -22.22
N PHE A 77 9.18 6.26 -21.84
CA PHE A 77 7.98 5.62 -21.30
C PHE A 77 6.76 5.83 -22.20
N ASP A 78 5.85 4.87 -22.19
CA ASP A 78 4.62 4.87 -22.97
C ASP A 78 3.44 5.13 -22.04
N GLY A 79 3.10 6.39 -21.89
CA GLY A 79 1.89 7.01 -21.32
C GLY A 79 1.25 6.48 -20.03
N ASP A 80 1.10 5.18 -19.82
CA ASP A 80 0.36 4.63 -18.67
C ASP A 80 1.19 3.68 -17.82
N ALA A 81 1.38 4.02 -16.53
CA ALA A 81 2.11 3.21 -15.56
C ALA A 81 1.54 1.80 -15.36
N PHE A 82 0.23 1.61 -15.57
CA PHE A 82 -0.45 0.32 -15.40
C PHE A 82 -0.42 -0.56 -16.65
N SER A 83 0.10 -0.06 -17.76
CA SER A 83 0.26 -0.81 -19.01
C SER A 83 1.64 -1.48 -19.15
N GLN A 84 2.58 -1.19 -18.26
CA GLN A 84 3.94 -1.72 -18.35
C GLN A 84 3.97 -3.21 -17.98
N GLU A 85 4.35 -4.03 -18.96
CA GLU A 85 4.58 -5.46 -18.71
C GLU A 85 5.91 -5.67 -17.97
N GLU A 86 5.94 -6.62 -17.03
CA GLU A 86 7.12 -7.00 -16.24
C GLU A 86 8.28 -7.58 -17.07
N GLN A 87 8.16 -7.57 -18.39
CA GLN A 87 9.07 -8.26 -19.29
C GLN A 87 10.50 -7.73 -19.19
N ASN A 88 11.38 -8.54 -18.58
CA ASN A 88 12.83 -8.41 -18.57
C ASN A 88 13.47 -7.32 -17.68
N MET A 89 12.79 -6.78 -16.69
CA MET A 89 13.44 -5.83 -15.77
C MET A 89 14.47 -6.49 -14.87
N ARG A 90 14.22 -7.73 -14.41
CA ARG A 90 15.17 -8.50 -13.60
C ARG A 90 16.41 -8.84 -14.42
N GLY A 91 17.60 -8.48 -13.90
CA GLY A 91 18.88 -8.64 -14.59
C GLY A 91 19.25 -7.48 -15.52
N SER A 92 18.41 -6.45 -15.66
CA SER A 92 18.75 -5.21 -16.35
C SER A 92 19.60 -4.27 -15.48
N LYS A 93 20.24 -3.27 -16.10
CA LYS A 93 20.90 -2.19 -15.36
C LYS A 93 19.92 -1.48 -14.41
N TYR A 94 18.68 -1.27 -14.82
CA TYR A 94 17.61 -0.68 -14.02
C TYR A 94 17.38 -1.45 -12.71
N TRP A 95 17.26 -2.78 -12.77
CA TRP A 95 17.00 -3.60 -11.59
C TRP A 95 18.15 -3.59 -10.57
N SER A 96 19.39 -3.38 -11.04
CA SER A 96 20.58 -3.38 -10.18
C SER A 96 20.83 -2.05 -9.46
N VAL A 97 20.17 -0.96 -9.89
CA VAL A 97 20.34 0.37 -9.30
C VAL A 97 19.33 0.57 -8.18
N LEU A 98 19.72 1.17 -7.05
CA LEU A 98 18.87 1.40 -5.87
C LEU A 98 18.21 0.11 -5.34
N ASN A 99 18.91 -1.02 -5.38
CA ASN A 99 18.42 -2.30 -4.88
C ASN A 99 19.35 -2.88 -3.80
N PRO A 100 19.52 -2.20 -2.65
CA PRO A 100 20.50 -2.56 -1.64
C PRO A 100 20.26 -3.94 -1.04
N GLY A 101 18.99 -4.37 -0.93
CA GLY A 101 18.58 -5.66 -0.37
C GLY A 101 18.37 -6.77 -1.40
N ASP A 102 18.63 -6.54 -2.68
CA ASP A 102 18.36 -7.46 -3.81
C ASP A 102 16.92 -8.00 -3.84
N ASN A 103 15.98 -7.27 -3.24
CA ASN A 103 14.56 -7.60 -3.12
C ASN A 103 13.64 -6.69 -3.96
N GLY A 104 14.24 -5.76 -4.72
CA GLY A 104 13.56 -4.82 -5.59
C GLY A 104 13.04 -3.57 -4.89
N ILE A 105 13.35 -3.34 -3.62
CA ILE A 105 12.95 -2.12 -2.90
C ILE A 105 14.00 -1.03 -3.14
N MET A 106 13.55 0.10 -3.70
CA MET A 106 14.39 1.29 -3.93
C MET A 106 14.42 2.24 -2.73
N GLY A 107 13.35 2.24 -1.95
CA GLY A 107 13.10 3.17 -0.87
C GLY A 107 11.67 3.05 -0.38
N TYR A 108 11.17 4.10 0.26
CA TYR A 108 9.75 4.19 0.62
C TYR A 108 9.25 5.64 0.52
N ILE A 109 7.93 5.78 0.35
CA ILE A 109 7.25 7.07 0.36
C ILE A 109 6.44 7.21 1.64
N SER A 110 6.45 8.42 2.23
CA SER A 110 5.62 8.84 3.35
C SER A 110 4.72 10.00 2.91
N ILE A 111 3.41 9.88 3.15
CA ILE A 111 2.40 10.88 2.81
C ILE A 111 1.59 11.19 4.09
N PRO A 112 2.05 12.10 4.94
CA PRO A 112 1.49 12.35 6.27
C PRO A 112 0.00 12.68 6.28
N LYS A 113 -0.44 13.50 5.32
CA LYS A 113 -1.84 13.95 5.19
C LYS A 113 -2.86 12.83 5.16
N ILE A 114 -2.50 11.69 4.56
CA ILE A 114 -3.37 10.52 4.39
C ILE A 114 -2.88 9.30 5.20
N GLU A 115 -1.92 9.50 6.10
CA GLU A 115 -1.35 8.47 6.96
C GLU A 115 -0.88 7.23 6.15
N GLN A 116 -0.16 7.47 5.02
CA GLN A 116 0.34 6.40 4.16
C GLN A 116 1.86 6.34 4.15
N ARG A 117 2.40 5.12 4.35
CA ARG A 117 3.81 4.77 4.13
C ARG A 117 3.87 3.52 3.27
N LEU A 118 4.52 3.58 2.13
CA LEU A 118 4.58 2.49 1.17
C LEU A 118 6.01 2.23 0.72
N PRO A 119 6.48 0.99 0.68
CA PRO A 119 7.74 0.66 0.01
C PRO A 119 7.63 0.99 -1.48
N ILE A 120 8.71 1.49 -2.06
CA ILE A 120 8.84 1.76 -3.49
C ILE A 120 9.62 0.62 -4.11
N TYR A 121 9.01 -0.06 -5.07
CA TYR A 121 9.61 -1.17 -5.80
C TYR A 121 9.98 -0.78 -7.23
N HIS A 122 10.89 -1.53 -7.83
CA HIS A 122 11.18 -1.44 -9.26
C HIS A 122 9.99 -1.88 -10.10
N GLY A 123 9.62 -1.05 -11.09
CA GLY A 123 8.56 -1.33 -12.04
C GLY A 123 7.15 -1.23 -11.46
N THR A 124 6.17 -1.39 -12.34
CA THR A 124 4.74 -1.25 -12.04
C THR A 124 3.98 -2.53 -12.41
N SER A 125 4.60 -3.70 -12.23
CA SER A 125 3.89 -4.96 -12.42
C SER A 125 2.74 -5.11 -11.44
N GLU A 126 1.74 -5.90 -11.80
CA GLU A 126 0.59 -6.17 -10.93
C GLU A 126 1.01 -6.70 -9.55
N ALA A 127 2.05 -7.55 -9.50
CA ALA A 127 2.58 -8.07 -8.24
C ALA A 127 3.14 -6.97 -7.32
N VAL A 128 3.79 -5.95 -7.90
CA VAL A 128 4.29 -4.77 -7.17
C VAL A 128 3.14 -3.89 -6.72
N LEU A 129 2.24 -3.54 -7.63
CA LEU A 129 1.15 -2.60 -7.37
C LEU A 129 0.13 -3.10 -6.34
N GLN A 130 0.08 -4.41 -6.08
CA GLN A 130 -0.75 -4.99 -5.01
C GLN A 130 -0.18 -4.79 -3.60
N ILE A 131 1.13 -4.56 -3.45
CA ILE A 131 1.81 -4.55 -2.15
C ILE A 131 2.47 -3.23 -1.78
N GLY A 132 2.68 -2.31 -2.74
CA GLY A 132 3.38 -1.05 -2.52
C GLY A 132 3.21 -0.07 -3.66
N ALA A 133 4.09 0.92 -3.71
CA ALA A 133 4.26 1.80 -4.85
C ALA A 133 5.31 1.23 -5.80
N GLY A 134 5.06 1.31 -7.10
CA GLY A 134 5.99 0.93 -8.15
C GLY A 134 6.59 2.16 -8.82
N HIS A 135 7.90 2.16 -9.00
CA HIS A 135 8.56 3.17 -9.81
C HIS A 135 8.32 2.88 -11.29
N MET A 136 7.77 3.83 -12.01
CA MET A 136 7.47 3.70 -13.45
C MET A 136 8.76 3.64 -14.25
N PHE A 137 9.01 2.50 -14.88
CA PHE A 137 10.17 2.31 -15.75
C PHE A 137 10.18 3.35 -16.88
N GLY A 138 11.35 3.91 -17.17
CA GLY A 138 11.52 4.95 -18.18
C GLY A 138 11.37 6.38 -17.65
N THR A 139 10.95 6.57 -16.40
CA THR A 139 11.05 7.86 -15.68
C THR A 139 12.33 7.94 -14.87
N SER A 140 12.71 9.13 -14.39
CA SER A 140 13.89 9.27 -13.55
C SER A 140 13.75 8.50 -12.24
N LEU A 141 14.81 7.84 -11.79
CA LEU A 141 14.86 7.22 -10.47
C LEU A 141 14.60 8.27 -9.37
N PRO A 142 13.97 7.88 -8.25
CA PRO A 142 13.53 8.81 -7.21
C PRO A 142 14.68 9.27 -6.29
N VAL A 143 15.74 9.80 -6.88
CA VAL A 143 16.93 10.34 -6.18
C VAL A 143 16.99 11.85 -6.18
N GLY A 144 15.99 12.52 -6.78
CA GLY A 144 15.94 13.97 -6.94
C GLY A 144 16.94 14.50 -7.97
N GLY A 145 17.04 15.83 -8.03
CA GLY A 145 17.97 16.54 -8.87
C GLY A 145 17.32 17.33 -10.00
N GLU A 146 17.95 18.43 -10.38
CA GLU A 146 17.47 19.31 -11.45
C GLU A 146 17.27 18.58 -12.77
N GLY A 147 16.18 18.87 -13.45
CA GLY A 147 15.80 18.24 -14.71
C GLY A 147 15.34 16.79 -14.55
N LYS A 148 14.90 16.37 -13.38
CA LYS A 148 14.45 15.01 -13.08
C LYS A 148 12.97 14.97 -12.72
N HIS A 149 12.29 13.93 -13.19
CA HIS A 149 10.91 13.66 -12.87
C HIS A 149 10.71 12.16 -12.64
N SER A 150 10.47 11.78 -11.40
CA SER A 150 10.17 10.40 -11.02
C SER A 150 8.66 10.18 -10.92
N VAL A 151 8.18 9.01 -11.37
CA VAL A 151 6.76 8.65 -11.27
C VAL A 151 6.61 7.40 -10.42
N LEU A 152 5.79 7.53 -9.38
CA LEU A 152 5.45 6.47 -8.44
C LEU A 152 3.98 6.11 -8.60
N ALA A 153 3.70 4.88 -9.02
CA ALA A 153 2.34 4.39 -9.24
C ALA A 153 1.91 3.42 -8.13
N ALA A 154 0.65 3.47 -7.74
CA ALA A 154 0.04 2.47 -6.88
C ALA A 154 -1.47 2.36 -7.17
N HIS A 155 -2.05 1.22 -6.81
CA HIS A 155 -3.48 1.00 -7.00
C HIS A 155 -4.36 1.92 -6.16
N ARG A 156 -5.57 2.16 -6.67
CA ARG A 156 -6.68 2.78 -5.98
C ARG A 156 -7.89 1.84 -5.98
N GLY A 157 -8.52 1.70 -4.82
CA GLY A 157 -9.75 0.92 -4.70
C GLY A 157 -9.56 -0.58 -4.60
N LEU A 158 -8.38 -1.07 -4.23
CA LEU A 158 -8.21 -2.48 -3.89
C LEU A 158 -8.92 -2.79 -2.57
N PRO A 159 -9.75 -3.88 -2.52
CA PRO A 159 -10.37 -4.30 -1.27
C PRO A 159 -9.37 -4.75 -0.21
N SER A 160 -8.15 -5.10 -0.62
CA SER A 160 -7.12 -5.67 0.25
C SER A 160 -6.13 -4.66 0.80
N ALA A 161 -5.99 -3.48 0.20
CA ALA A 161 -5.01 -2.48 0.61
C ALA A 161 -5.43 -1.06 0.17
N LYS A 162 -5.20 -0.07 1.03
CA LYS A 162 -5.49 1.33 0.70
C LYS A 162 -4.57 1.89 -0.38
N LEU A 163 -3.25 1.68 -0.27
CA LEU A 163 -2.24 2.18 -1.19
C LEU A 163 -2.47 3.67 -1.52
N PHE A 164 -2.67 4.03 -2.81
CA PHE A 164 -2.96 5.40 -3.24
C PHE A 164 -4.47 5.71 -3.32
N THR A 165 -5.31 4.98 -2.56
CA THR A 165 -6.77 5.21 -2.56
C THR A 165 -7.12 6.64 -2.18
N ASP A 166 -6.42 7.23 -1.23
CA ASP A 166 -6.76 8.52 -0.62
C ASP A 166 -5.92 9.70 -1.15
N ILE A 167 -5.09 9.53 -2.22
CA ILE A 167 -4.28 10.64 -2.75
C ILE A 167 -5.13 11.76 -3.37
N ASP A 168 -6.40 11.54 -3.64
CA ASP A 168 -7.36 12.57 -4.05
C ASP A 168 -7.73 13.56 -2.93
N GLN A 169 -7.33 13.28 -1.69
CA GLN A 169 -7.47 14.21 -0.57
C GLN A 169 -6.30 15.22 -0.48
N LEU A 170 -5.24 15.00 -1.26
CA LEU A 170 -4.12 15.93 -1.34
C LEU A 170 -4.55 17.22 -2.07
N VAL A 171 -4.03 18.33 -1.61
CA VAL A 171 -4.21 19.66 -2.22
C VAL A 171 -2.86 20.33 -2.42
N GLU A 172 -2.79 21.35 -3.26
CA GLU A 172 -1.58 22.15 -3.44
C GLU A 172 -1.08 22.68 -2.08
N GLY A 173 0.23 22.57 -1.83
CA GLY A 173 0.89 22.90 -0.58
C GLY A 173 1.01 21.73 0.42
N ASP A 174 0.31 20.61 0.23
CA ASP A 174 0.56 19.41 1.03
C ASP A 174 1.92 18.78 0.67
N LYS A 175 2.53 18.08 1.63
CA LYS A 175 3.86 17.49 1.43
C LYS A 175 3.83 15.99 1.48
N PHE A 176 4.75 15.40 0.73
CA PHE A 176 5.12 14.00 0.81
C PHE A 176 6.63 13.84 0.73
N TYR A 177 7.13 12.71 1.20
CA TYR A 177 8.56 12.48 1.40
C TYR A 177 8.97 11.16 0.76
N VAL A 178 10.09 11.18 0.04
CA VAL A 178 10.72 9.98 -0.53
C VAL A 178 11.99 9.69 0.24
N HIS A 179 11.99 8.55 0.93
CA HIS A 179 13.14 8.04 1.67
C HIS A 179 13.92 7.10 0.77
N VAL A 180 15.12 7.49 0.41
CA VAL A 180 15.99 6.70 -0.45
C VAL A 180 17.41 6.71 0.08
N LEU A 181 17.97 5.51 0.31
CA LEU A 181 19.26 5.32 0.97
C LEU A 181 19.34 6.16 2.26
N ASN A 182 20.38 6.97 2.40
CA ASN A 182 20.62 7.85 3.55
C ASN A 182 19.99 9.25 3.42
N LYS A 183 19.09 9.50 2.46
CA LYS A 183 18.47 10.82 2.24
C LYS A 183 16.95 10.75 2.33
N VAL A 184 16.36 11.86 2.76
CA VAL A 184 14.93 12.13 2.67
C VAL A 184 14.73 13.33 1.75
N LEU A 185 13.96 13.12 0.70
CA LEU A 185 13.61 14.10 -0.30
C LEU A 185 12.18 14.57 -0.02
N ALA A 186 11.99 15.87 0.17
CA ALA A 186 10.68 16.46 0.43
C ALA A 186 10.11 17.09 -0.84
N TYR A 187 8.85 16.81 -1.11
CA TYR A 187 8.10 17.36 -2.23
C TYR A 187 6.83 18.02 -1.75
N GLU A 188 6.54 19.21 -2.27
CA GLU A 188 5.31 19.95 -2.01
C GLU A 188 4.41 19.90 -3.25
N VAL A 189 3.15 19.51 -3.08
CA VAL A 189 2.19 19.38 -4.18
C VAL A 189 1.99 20.72 -4.86
N ASP A 190 2.22 20.77 -6.17
CA ASP A 190 2.12 21.96 -7.01
C ASP A 190 1.14 21.79 -8.18
N GLN A 191 0.77 20.55 -8.55
CA GLN A 191 -0.16 20.27 -9.63
C GLN A 191 -0.98 19.02 -9.35
N ILE A 192 -2.28 19.11 -9.62
CA ILE A 192 -3.19 17.96 -9.55
C ILE A 192 -3.97 17.88 -10.87
N LEU A 193 -3.85 16.73 -11.54
CA LEU A 193 -4.64 16.37 -12.72
C LEU A 193 -5.61 15.26 -12.33
N PRO A 194 -6.86 15.59 -11.94
CA PRO A 194 -7.73 14.63 -11.25
C PRO A 194 -8.35 13.58 -12.17
N MET A 195 -8.42 13.86 -13.49
CA MET A 195 -9.22 13.05 -14.43
C MET A 195 -8.62 13.13 -15.85
N VAL A 196 -7.47 12.50 -16.07
CA VAL A 196 -6.90 12.32 -17.42
C VAL A 196 -7.38 10.98 -17.96
N GLU A 197 -7.92 10.94 -19.17
CA GLU A 197 -8.32 9.67 -19.79
C GLU A 197 -7.13 8.72 -19.90
N LYS A 198 -7.31 7.45 -19.58
CA LYS A 198 -6.20 6.47 -19.55
C LYS A 198 -5.54 6.26 -20.91
N ASP A 199 -6.28 6.51 -21.99
CA ASP A 199 -5.83 6.34 -23.37
C ASP A 199 -5.31 7.66 -23.99
N ASP A 200 -5.37 8.79 -23.23
CA ASP A 200 -4.74 10.06 -23.62
C ASP A 200 -3.26 10.05 -23.26
N THR A 201 -2.50 9.27 -24.01
CA THR A 201 -1.06 9.08 -23.82
C THR A 201 -0.27 10.37 -23.99
N ASP A 202 -0.73 11.28 -24.83
CA ASP A 202 -0.05 12.56 -25.06
C ASP A 202 -0.09 13.45 -23.80
N THR A 203 -1.27 13.61 -23.18
CA THR A 203 -1.43 14.36 -21.94
C THR A 203 -0.68 13.71 -20.79
N LEU A 204 -0.75 12.36 -20.67
CA LEU A 204 -0.03 11.63 -19.65
C LEU A 204 1.48 11.80 -19.79
N THR A 205 2.02 11.64 -21.01
CA THR A 205 3.46 11.80 -21.29
C THR A 205 3.92 13.23 -21.00
N GLU A 206 3.15 14.24 -21.43
CA GLU A 206 3.47 15.65 -21.18
C GLU A 206 3.50 15.96 -19.68
N ALA A 207 2.56 15.42 -18.91
CA ALA A 207 2.47 15.63 -17.46
C ALA A 207 3.62 15.00 -16.67
N MET A 208 4.31 14.02 -17.24
CA MET A 208 5.37 13.24 -16.56
C MET A 208 6.76 13.45 -17.15
N LYS A 209 6.92 14.35 -18.15
CA LYS A 209 8.21 14.63 -18.73
C LYS A 209 9.16 15.36 -17.77
N ASN A 210 10.46 15.21 -17.98
CA ASN A 210 11.46 16.02 -17.31
C ASN A 210 11.35 17.48 -17.76
N VAL A 211 11.49 18.41 -16.81
CA VAL A 211 11.50 19.86 -17.08
C VAL A 211 12.84 20.41 -16.62
N GLU A 212 13.52 21.15 -17.49
CA GLU A 212 14.84 21.72 -17.20
C GLU A 212 14.77 22.63 -15.95
N GLY A 213 15.68 22.45 -15.01
CA GLY A 213 15.75 23.22 -13.77
C GLY A 213 14.81 22.76 -12.67
N GLU A 214 13.87 21.84 -12.96
CA GLU A 214 12.89 21.37 -11.99
C GLU A 214 13.23 19.97 -11.47
N ASP A 215 12.80 19.67 -10.25
CA ASP A 215 12.88 18.35 -9.62
C ASP A 215 11.49 17.96 -9.15
N TYR A 216 10.90 16.97 -9.83
CA TYR A 216 9.52 16.53 -9.62
C TYR A 216 9.40 15.06 -9.23
N VAL A 217 8.39 14.79 -8.41
CA VAL A 217 7.82 13.45 -8.23
C VAL A 217 6.32 13.50 -8.47
N THR A 218 5.81 12.60 -9.30
CA THR A 218 4.37 12.44 -9.53
C THR A 218 3.86 11.14 -8.91
N LEU A 219 2.82 11.25 -8.09
CA LEU A 219 2.02 10.13 -7.60
C LEU A 219 0.94 9.83 -8.62
N PHE A 220 0.88 8.59 -9.09
CA PHE A 220 0.05 8.16 -10.21
C PHE A 220 -0.90 7.05 -9.79
N THR A 221 -2.21 7.22 -10.02
CA THR A 221 -3.20 6.19 -9.70
C THR A 221 -4.41 6.21 -10.63
N CYS A 222 -5.25 5.18 -10.52
CA CYS A 222 -6.51 5.08 -11.27
C CYS A 222 -7.63 5.91 -10.64
N THR A 223 -8.54 6.42 -11.47
CA THR A 223 -9.74 7.16 -11.06
C THR A 223 -10.86 6.97 -12.11
N PRO A 224 -12.17 7.13 -11.81
CA PRO A 224 -12.76 7.14 -10.47
C PRO A 224 -12.60 5.81 -9.74
N TYR A 225 -12.79 5.82 -8.42
CA TYR A 225 -12.70 4.64 -7.57
C TYR A 225 -13.54 3.47 -8.12
N GLY A 226 -12.90 2.31 -8.33
CA GLY A 226 -13.53 1.09 -8.83
C GLY A 226 -13.95 1.09 -10.32
N VAL A 227 -13.86 2.24 -11.02
CA VAL A 227 -14.13 2.35 -12.47
C VAL A 227 -12.85 2.33 -13.28
N ASN A 228 -11.82 3.05 -12.81
CA ASN A 228 -10.45 3.04 -13.35
C ASN A 228 -10.32 3.47 -14.82
N SER A 229 -11.26 4.26 -15.34
CA SER A 229 -11.28 4.73 -16.73
C SER A 229 -10.32 5.90 -16.99
N HIS A 230 -9.89 6.58 -15.92
CA HIS A 230 -9.00 7.74 -15.98
C HIS A 230 -7.81 7.55 -15.02
N ARG A 231 -6.92 8.50 -15.05
CA ARG A 231 -5.75 8.60 -14.18
C ARG A 231 -5.82 9.87 -13.35
N LEU A 232 -5.43 9.75 -12.09
CA LEU A 232 -5.20 10.86 -11.17
C LEU A 232 -3.69 11.01 -11.00
N LEU A 233 -3.18 12.19 -11.28
CA LEU A 233 -1.78 12.56 -11.09
C LEU A 233 -1.71 13.66 -10.05
N VAL A 234 -0.86 13.47 -9.04
CA VAL A 234 -0.54 14.48 -8.01
C VAL A 234 0.97 14.70 -8.07
N ARG A 235 1.39 15.84 -8.62
CA ARG A 235 2.80 16.20 -8.76
C ARG A 235 3.24 17.06 -7.58
N GLY A 236 4.44 16.79 -7.09
CA GLY A 236 5.15 17.67 -6.16
C GLY A 236 6.48 18.11 -6.74
N HIS A 237 6.84 19.36 -6.44
CA HIS A 237 8.18 19.91 -6.68
C HIS A 237 9.04 19.79 -5.43
N SER A 238 10.35 19.68 -5.63
CA SER A 238 11.32 19.55 -4.54
C SER A 238 11.35 20.77 -3.65
N VAL A 239 11.34 20.57 -2.34
CA VAL A 239 11.48 21.61 -1.32
C VAL A 239 12.49 21.18 -0.27
N PRO A 240 13.09 22.13 0.49
CA PRO A 240 14.00 21.77 1.56
C PRO A 240 13.32 20.88 2.62
N TYR A 241 13.94 19.75 2.97
CA TYR A 241 13.48 18.88 4.04
C TYR A 241 13.77 19.53 5.42
N ASN A 242 12.73 19.66 6.25
CA ASN A 242 12.84 20.19 7.61
C ASN A 242 12.60 19.14 8.71
N GLY A 243 12.21 17.93 8.34
CA GLY A 243 12.05 16.77 9.23
C GLY A 243 10.79 16.73 10.08
N GLU A 244 10.23 17.87 10.47
CA GLU A 244 9.23 17.94 11.55
C GLU A 244 7.92 17.22 11.27
N ASP A 245 7.36 17.37 10.07
CA ASP A 245 6.03 16.81 9.75
C ASP A 245 6.09 15.32 9.46
N ASP A 246 7.16 14.87 8.81
CA ASP A 246 7.39 13.47 8.47
C ASP A 246 7.71 12.64 9.71
N GLU A 247 8.64 13.10 10.57
CA GLU A 247 8.99 12.43 11.81
C GLU A 247 7.80 12.31 12.76
N LYS A 248 6.96 13.34 12.88
CA LYS A 248 5.72 13.30 13.67
C LYS A 248 4.72 12.31 13.10
N ALA A 249 4.57 12.25 11.77
CA ALA A 249 3.67 11.32 11.11
C ALA A 249 4.12 9.88 11.33
N ILE A 250 5.42 9.59 11.16
CA ILE A 250 6.01 8.28 11.42
C ILE A 250 5.81 7.84 12.87
N ALA A 251 6.08 8.73 13.82
CA ALA A 251 5.92 8.44 15.25
C ALA A 251 4.44 8.20 15.63
N ASN A 252 3.53 9.02 15.10
CA ASN A 252 2.08 8.86 15.34
C ASN A 252 1.53 7.59 14.71
N GLU A 253 1.97 7.24 13.50
CA GLU A 253 1.54 6.02 12.82
C GLU A 253 1.94 4.78 13.61
N SER A 254 3.19 4.70 14.08
CA SER A 254 3.68 3.56 14.86
C SER A 254 2.88 3.34 16.15
N MET A 255 2.51 4.41 16.85
CA MET A 255 1.72 4.36 18.08
C MET A 255 0.26 4.01 17.80
N LEU A 256 -0.39 4.65 16.82
CA LEU A 256 -1.78 4.40 16.42
C LEU A 256 -1.95 3.01 15.82
N GLN A 257 -1.00 2.54 15.02
CA GLN A 257 -1.00 1.19 14.45
C GLN A 257 -0.99 0.14 15.56
N THR A 258 -0.09 0.28 16.53
CA THR A 258 0.00 -0.63 17.68
C THR A 258 -1.33 -0.68 18.44
N VAL A 259 -1.94 0.47 18.75
CA VAL A 259 -3.21 0.54 19.47
C VAL A 259 -4.36 -0.04 18.66
N LYS A 260 -4.47 0.29 17.36
CA LYS A 260 -5.53 -0.23 16.47
C LYS A 260 -5.43 -1.75 16.28
N ASP A 261 -4.21 -2.29 16.13
CA ASP A 261 -3.98 -3.73 15.95
C ASP A 261 -4.44 -4.52 17.18
N TYR A 262 -4.12 -4.05 18.38
CA TYR A 262 -4.59 -4.68 19.61
C TYR A 262 -6.11 -4.54 19.77
N TYR A 263 -6.70 -3.39 19.49
CA TYR A 263 -8.15 -3.18 19.64
C TYR A 263 -8.97 -4.07 18.70
N MET A 264 -8.56 -4.21 17.44
CA MET A 264 -9.20 -5.10 16.46
C MET A 264 -9.08 -6.57 16.85
N LEU A 265 -7.88 -6.99 17.27
CA LEU A 265 -7.65 -8.36 17.74
C LEU A 265 -8.56 -8.68 18.93
N TYR A 266 -8.63 -7.81 19.93
CA TYR A 266 -9.51 -7.99 21.09
C TYR A 266 -10.99 -7.96 20.72
N ALA A 267 -11.42 -7.12 19.80
CA ALA A 267 -12.81 -7.09 19.32
C ALA A 267 -13.19 -8.40 18.62
N ILE A 268 -12.33 -8.93 17.75
CA ILE A 268 -12.54 -10.23 17.07
C ILE A 268 -12.60 -11.36 18.11
N LEU A 269 -11.67 -11.40 19.06
CA LEU A 269 -11.64 -12.40 20.14
C LEU A 269 -12.87 -12.31 21.04
N ALA A 270 -13.35 -11.11 21.36
CA ALA A 270 -14.56 -10.90 22.17
C ALA A 270 -15.82 -11.40 21.43
N VAL A 271 -15.95 -11.13 20.14
CA VAL A 271 -17.06 -11.64 19.32
C VAL A 271 -17.00 -13.17 19.22
N ALA A 272 -15.82 -13.75 18.97
CA ALA A 272 -15.64 -15.19 18.93
C ALA A 272 -15.99 -15.85 20.28
N ALA A 273 -15.54 -15.26 21.39
CA ALA A 273 -15.87 -15.73 22.74
C ALA A 273 -17.37 -15.66 23.03
N ALA A 274 -18.04 -14.57 22.65
CA ALA A 274 -19.49 -14.41 22.83
C ALA A 274 -20.28 -15.48 22.05
N ILE A 275 -19.86 -15.76 20.80
CA ILE A 275 -20.46 -16.83 20.00
C ILE A 275 -20.25 -18.20 20.66
N LEU A 276 -19.03 -18.48 21.12
CA LEU A 276 -18.69 -19.75 21.79
C LEU A 276 -19.50 -19.94 23.07
N ILE A 277 -19.62 -18.90 23.90
CA ILE A 277 -20.40 -18.90 25.12
C ILE A 277 -21.90 -19.17 24.81
N THR A 278 -22.43 -18.51 23.78
CA THR A 278 -23.84 -18.70 23.38
C THR A 278 -24.12 -20.12 22.92
N VAL A 279 -23.19 -20.71 22.14
CA VAL A 279 -23.28 -22.11 21.70
C VAL A 279 -23.18 -23.06 22.89
N LEU A 280 -22.25 -22.84 23.81
CA LEU A 280 -22.09 -23.66 25.04
C LEU A 280 -23.35 -23.61 25.93
N ILE A 281 -23.90 -22.40 26.19
CA ILE A 281 -25.13 -22.25 26.93
C ILE A 281 -26.26 -23.04 26.28
N LYS A 282 -26.42 -22.96 24.96
CA LYS A 282 -27.42 -23.69 24.21
C LYS A 282 -27.23 -25.20 24.34
N ILE A 283 -26.01 -25.71 24.23
CA ILE A 283 -25.69 -27.13 24.39
C ILE A 283 -26.03 -27.60 25.84
N ILE A 284 -25.67 -26.81 26.85
CA ILE A 284 -25.94 -27.14 28.27
C ILE A 284 -27.46 -27.18 28.53
N ARG A 285 -28.23 -26.18 28.03
CA ARG A 285 -29.69 -26.16 28.13
C ARG A 285 -30.33 -27.37 27.44
N ASP A 286 -29.90 -27.70 26.25
CA ASP A 286 -30.39 -28.86 25.49
C ASP A 286 -30.08 -30.20 26.21
N ARG A 287 -28.91 -30.32 26.86
CA ARG A 287 -28.53 -31.47 27.68
C ARG A 287 -29.38 -31.58 28.97
N LYS A 288 -29.66 -30.45 29.68
CA LYS A 288 -30.55 -30.44 30.86
C LYS A 288 -31.97 -30.80 30.50
N ALA A 289 -32.54 -30.26 29.42
CA ALA A 289 -33.87 -30.60 28.93
C ALA A 289 -34.01 -32.07 28.55
N SER A 290 -32.96 -32.70 27.98
CA SER A 290 -32.98 -34.13 27.64
C SER A 290 -32.82 -35.08 28.85
N ARG A 291 -32.24 -34.62 29.98
CA ARG A 291 -32.14 -35.38 31.21
C ARG A 291 -33.46 -35.31 32.02
N GLY A 292 -34.10 -34.13 32.12
CA GLY A 292 -35.40 -33.99 32.82
C GLY A 292 -36.54 -34.77 32.16
N SER A 293 -36.50 -34.97 30.83
CA SER A 293 -37.45 -35.82 30.09
C SER A 293 -37.27 -37.34 30.29
N LYS A 294 -36.11 -37.78 30.84
CA LYS A 294 -35.87 -39.20 31.14
C LYS A 294 -36.22 -39.57 32.57
N GLU A 295 -36.29 -38.62 33.50
CA GLU A 295 -36.63 -38.90 34.89
C GLU A 295 -38.14 -38.74 35.20
N GLY A 296 -38.94 -38.06 34.35
CA GLY A 296 -40.39 -37.93 34.49
C GLY A 296 -41.20 -39.03 33.79
N GLY A 297 -40.58 -40.07 33.29
CA GLY A 297 -41.21 -41.19 32.58
C GLY A 297 -41.05 -42.56 33.27
N LYS A 298 -40.89 -42.57 34.61
CA LYS A 298 -40.97 -43.76 35.44
C LYS A 298 -42.21 -43.74 36.31
#